data_4b78fe37755bc1b63a1e004f7df0c9d7
#
_entry.id   4b78fe37755bc1b63a1e004f7df0c9d7
#
_cell.length_a   1.000
_cell.length_b   1.000
_cell.length_c   1.000
_cell.angle_alpha   90.00
_cell.angle_beta   90.00
_cell.angle_gamma   90.00
#
_symmetry.space_group_name_H-M   'P 1'
#
loop_
_entity.id
_entity.type
_entity.pdbx_description
1 polymer ?
#
loop_
_entity_poly.entity_id
_entity_poly.type
_entity_poly.pdbx_seq_one_letter_code
_entity_poly.pdbx_strand_id
1 'polypeptide(L)' 'MSYEVNGTLHHIGETKQISETFSTRTFTIKTADEYPQFISFELHKDRTDLIEVYNLGDEVNVSFNHRG' A
#
# COMPACT_ATOMS: atom_id res chain seq x y z
N MET A 1 11.19 8.66 12.72
CA MET A 1 10.29 7.67 13.30
C MET A 1 9.58 6.90 12.20
N SER A 2 9.38 5.61 12.41
CA SER A 2 8.61 4.79 11.50
C SER A 2 7.26 4.47 12.12
N TYR A 3 6.27 4.33 11.26
CA TYR A 3 4.92 3.96 11.67
C TYR A 3 4.55 2.63 11.03
N GLU A 4 3.73 1.87 11.72
CA GLU A 4 3.22 0.62 11.20
C GLU A 4 1.69 0.64 11.22
N VAL A 5 1.10 0.15 10.14
CA VAL A 5 -0.33 0.01 10.03
C VAL A 5 -0.66 -1.43 9.67
N ASN A 6 -1.49 -2.07 10.47
CA ASN A 6 -1.98 -3.41 10.21
C ASN A 6 -3.39 -3.31 9.65
N GLY A 7 -3.66 -4.09 8.64
CA GLY A 7 -4.98 -4.09 8.06
C GLY A 7 -5.14 -5.20 7.03
N THR A 8 -6.30 -5.21 6.40
CA THR A 8 -6.62 -6.16 5.34
C THR A 8 -6.53 -5.46 4.01
N LEU A 9 -5.87 -6.10 3.05
CA LEU A 9 -5.74 -5.54 1.71
C LEU A 9 -7.11 -5.47 1.06
N HIS A 10 -7.59 -4.25 0.82
CA HIS A 10 -8.93 -4.01 0.31
C HIS A 10 -8.95 -3.81 -1.21
N HIS A 11 -7.97 -3.08 -1.73
CA HIS A 11 -7.93 -2.76 -3.15
C HIS A 11 -6.48 -2.60 -3.62
N ILE A 12 -6.21 -3.08 -4.82
CA ILE A 12 -4.93 -2.90 -5.48
C ILE A 12 -5.19 -2.17 -6.79
N GLY A 13 -4.62 -0.99 -6.94
CA GLY A 13 -4.73 -0.22 -8.16
C GLY A 13 -3.80 -0.74 -9.24
N GLU A 14 -3.94 -0.20 -10.43
CA GLU A 14 -3.08 -0.54 -11.55
C GLU A 14 -1.77 0.23 -11.47
N THR A 15 -0.70 -0.40 -11.98
CA THR A 15 0.58 0.27 -12.10
C THR A 15 0.48 1.37 -13.16
N LYS A 16 0.89 2.57 -12.79
CA LYS A 16 0.91 3.70 -13.72
C LYS A 16 2.35 4.01 -14.09
N GLN A 17 2.62 4.06 -15.38
CA GLN A 17 3.93 4.47 -15.88
C GLN A 17 3.93 6.00 -16.02
N ILE A 18 4.72 6.65 -15.18
CA ILE A 18 4.81 8.12 -15.17
C ILE A 18 5.87 8.58 -16.17
N SER A 19 6.98 7.84 -16.24
CA SER A 19 8.05 8.10 -17.18
C SER A 19 8.73 6.79 -17.53
N GLU A 20 9.73 6.82 -18.40
CA GLU A 20 10.44 5.60 -18.80
C GLU A 20 11.07 4.87 -17.62
N THR A 21 11.44 5.61 -16.58
CA THR A 21 12.14 5.03 -15.43
C THR A 21 11.35 5.13 -14.13
N PHE A 22 10.13 5.64 -14.16
CA PHE A 22 9.36 5.85 -12.97
C PHE A 22 7.93 5.33 -13.12
N SER A 23 7.52 4.48 -12.21
CA SER A 23 6.17 3.96 -12.16
C SER A 23 5.64 4.01 -10.74
N THR A 24 4.33 4.05 -10.61
CA THR A 24 3.66 4.07 -9.31
C THR A 24 2.51 3.08 -9.31
N ARG A 25 2.18 2.59 -8.12
CA ARG A 25 1.04 1.72 -7.91
C ARG A 25 0.43 2.03 -6.56
N THR A 26 -0.87 2.22 -6.53
CA THR A 26 -1.60 2.53 -5.30
C THR A 26 -2.32 1.28 -4.80
N PHE A 27 -2.32 1.11 -3.49
CA PHE A 27 -3.13 0.08 -2.86
C PHE A 27 -3.81 0.65 -1.62
N THR A 28 -4.93 0.05 -1.25
CA THR A 28 -5.73 0.51 -0.11
C THR A 28 -5.89 -0.64 0.87
N ILE A 29 -5.70 -0.35 2.15
CA ILE A 29 -5.95 -1.31 3.21
C ILE A 29 -7.10 -0.82 4.08
N LYS A 30 -7.78 -1.78 4.69
CA LYS A 30 -8.83 -1.52 5.67
C LYS A 30 -8.27 -1.86 7.03
N THR A 31 -8.22 -0.90 7.94
CA THR A 31 -7.68 -1.15 9.28
C THR A 31 -8.60 -2.06 10.07
N ALA A 32 -8.01 -2.80 11.02
CA ALA A 32 -8.73 -3.74 11.85
C ALA A 32 -9.13 -3.12 13.19
N ASP A 33 -9.54 -1.87 13.17
CA ASP A 33 -9.93 -1.13 14.36
C ASP A 33 -11.41 -1.22 14.61
N GLU A 34 -11.83 -0.75 15.79
CA GLU A 34 -13.22 -0.63 16.15
C GLU A 34 -13.99 0.21 15.13
N TYR A 35 -13.33 1.25 14.61
CA TYR A 35 -13.84 2.07 13.51
C TYR A 35 -12.92 1.88 12.30
N PRO A 36 -13.20 0.89 11.44
CA PRO A 36 -12.33 0.60 10.31
C PRO A 36 -12.20 1.81 9.38
N GLN A 37 -10.97 2.06 8.94
CA GLN A 37 -10.68 3.14 8.00
C GLN A 37 -9.96 2.58 6.78
N PHE A 38 -10.17 3.24 5.65
CA PHE A 38 -9.48 2.89 4.42
C PHE A 38 -8.31 3.85 4.25
N ILE A 39 -7.12 3.28 4.13
CA ILE A 39 -5.89 4.04 3.99
C ILE A 39 -5.22 3.63 2.69
N SER A 40 -4.93 4.60 1.85
CA SER A 40 -4.26 4.37 0.57
C SER A 40 -2.78 4.67 0.68
N PHE A 41 -1.98 3.80 0.09
CA PHE A 41 -0.53 3.96 0.01
C PHE A 41 -0.10 3.89 -1.44
N GLU A 42 1.04 4.49 -1.73
CA GLU A 42 1.59 4.50 -3.08
C GLU A 42 2.98 3.87 -3.07
N LEU A 43 3.20 2.93 -3.98
CA LEU A 43 4.49 2.30 -4.19
C LEU A 43 5.14 2.91 -5.43
N HIS A 44 6.45 3.11 -5.37
CA HIS A 44 7.20 3.74 -6.45
C HIS A 44 8.28 2.81 -7.00
N LYS A 45 8.52 2.91 -8.29
CA LYS A 45 9.61 2.20 -8.98
C LYS A 45 9.54 0.69 -8.77
N ASP A 46 10.65 0.13 -8.34
CA ASP A 46 10.79 -1.32 -8.17
C ASP A 46 9.87 -1.90 -7.10
N ARG A 47 9.36 -1.05 -6.22
CA ARG A 47 8.50 -1.51 -5.14
C ARG A 47 7.07 -1.79 -5.57
N THR A 48 6.71 -1.42 -6.80
CA THR A 48 5.36 -1.70 -7.30
C THR A 48 5.06 -3.19 -7.32
N ASP A 49 6.08 -4.03 -7.44
CA ASP A 49 5.92 -5.49 -7.48
C ASP A 49 5.70 -6.10 -6.09
N LEU A 50 6.02 -5.38 -5.03
CA LEU A 50 5.88 -5.92 -3.68
C LEU A 50 4.44 -6.30 -3.34
N ILE A 51 3.48 -5.59 -3.91
CA ILE A 51 2.08 -5.83 -3.61
C ILE A 51 1.54 -7.06 -4.36
N GLU A 52 2.23 -7.52 -5.39
CA GLU A 52 1.78 -8.66 -6.19
C GLU A 52 1.84 -9.99 -5.42
N VAL A 53 2.66 -10.06 -4.37
CA VAL A 53 2.72 -11.26 -3.53
C VAL A 53 1.52 -11.38 -2.60
N TYR A 54 0.71 -10.34 -2.50
CA TYR A 54 -0.47 -10.31 -1.67
C TYR A 54 -1.74 -10.38 -2.52
N ASN A 55 -2.78 -10.97 -1.95
CA ASN A 55 -4.09 -11.03 -2.58
C ASN A 55 -5.08 -10.16 -1.81
N LEU A 56 -6.17 -9.78 -2.47
CA LEU A 56 -7.24 -9.05 -1.79
C LEU A 56 -7.78 -9.90 -0.65
N GLY A 57 -7.94 -9.28 0.51
CA GLY A 57 -8.39 -9.97 1.71
C GLY A 57 -7.27 -10.46 2.61
N ASP A 58 -6.02 -10.41 2.15
CA ASP A 58 -4.88 -10.80 2.99
C ASP A 58 -4.60 -9.75 4.05
N GLU A 59 -4.15 -10.21 5.20
CA GLU A 59 -3.67 -9.30 6.23
C GLU A 59 -2.28 -8.80 5.85
N VAL A 60 -2.09 -7.50 5.96
CA VAL A 60 -0.82 -6.87 5.62
C VAL A 60 -0.38 -5.95 6.75
N ASN A 61 0.92 -5.82 6.89
CA ASN A 61 1.53 -4.88 7.81
C ASN A 61 2.37 -3.91 6.96
N VAL A 62 2.02 -2.64 7.02
CA VAL A 62 2.72 -1.62 6.25
C VAL A 62 3.55 -0.76 7.18
N SER A 63 4.85 -0.73 6.94
CA SER A 63 5.76 0.14 7.66
C SER A 63 6.11 1.32 6.78
N PHE A 64 6.06 2.51 7.33
CA PHE A 64 6.41 3.70 6.59
C PHE A 64 7.03 4.75 7.49
N ASN A 65 7.81 5.63 6.89
CA ASN A 65 8.42 6.75 7.60
C ASN A 65 7.61 8.00 7.34
N HIS A 66 7.27 8.69 8.41
CA HIS A 66 6.59 9.96 8.30
C HIS A 66 7.63 11.08 8.21
N ARG A 67 7.53 11.89 7.18
CA ARG A 67 8.34 13.09 7.04
C ARG A 67 7.41 14.28 7.20
N GLY A 68 7.60 14.93 8.29
CA GLY A 68 6.81 16.11 8.63
C GLY A 68 7.15 17.32 7.80
#